data_47b55f8c457fe05a4c000d995db81bcd
#
_entry.id   47b55f8c457fe05a4c000d995db81bcd
#
_cell.length_a   1.000
_cell.length_b   1.000
_cell.length_c   1.000
_cell.angle_alpha   90.00
_cell.angle_beta   90.00
_cell.angle_gamma   90.00
#
_symmetry.space_group_name_H-M   'P 1'
#
loop_
_entity.id
_entity.type
_entity.pdbx_description
1 polymer ?
#
loop_
_entity_poly.entity_id
_entity_poly.type
_entity_poly.pdbx_seq_one_letter_code
_entity_poly.pdbx_strand_id
1 'polypeptide(L)'
;MKSRRPVPLAQLSDIDLRLLRVFRTVVECGGFSVAESVLGIGRSAISQQMSDLEQRLGLRLCQRGRAGFAMTEDGREVYQAALQLFSAVENFRTEVNGLHQHLRGELNIGLTDNLVTMPHMRVTDALARLKTRGPDVRIQISMSAPGQVEQGVLDGRLHVGVIPQVGALSGLEYQPLYSERAELYCAAGHPLFALEDSKLT
;
A
#
# COMPACT_ATOMS: atom_id res chain seq x y z
N MET A 1 -17.41 -30.14 -18.56
CA MET A 1 -16.38 -29.46 -17.74
C MET A 1 -16.60 -29.85 -16.28
N LYS A 2 -15.69 -30.67 -15.70
CA LYS A 2 -15.79 -31.09 -14.29
C LYS A 2 -15.38 -29.90 -13.42
N SER A 3 -16.32 -29.31 -12.71
CA SER A 3 -16.06 -28.35 -11.62
C SER A 3 -15.22 -29.07 -10.56
N ARG A 4 -13.92 -28.79 -10.52
CA ARG A 4 -13.08 -29.18 -9.39
C ARG A 4 -13.52 -28.32 -8.20
N ARG A 5 -14.03 -28.97 -7.15
CA ARG A 5 -14.25 -28.28 -5.86
C ARG A 5 -12.94 -27.66 -5.42
N PRO A 6 -12.93 -26.38 -5.00
CA PRO A 6 -11.73 -25.77 -4.45
C PRO A 6 -11.27 -26.58 -3.24
N VAL A 7 -10.03 -27.03 -3.27
CA VAL A 7 -9.39 -27.68 -2.11
C VAL A 7 -8.91 -26.54 -1.22
N PRO A 8 -9.38 -26.45 0.05
CA PRO A 8 -8.90 -25.40 0.95
C PRO A 8 -7.39 -25.49 1.10
N LEU A 9 -6.71 -24.33 1.16
CA LEU A 9 -5.28 -24.25 1.40
C LEU A 9 -5.00 -24.83 2.82
N ALA A 10 -4.51 -26.06 2.88
CA ALA A 10 -4.36 -26.76 4.15
C ALA A 10 -3.20 -26.21 5.00
N GLN A 11 -2.13 -25.74 4.35
CA GLN A 11 -0.94 -25.19 5.01
C GLN A 11 -0.16 -24.30 4.06
N LEU A 12 0.31 -23.16 4.56
CA LEU A 12 1.20 -22.26 3.82
C LEU A 12 2.64 -22.78 3.90
N SER A 13 3.32 -22.86 2.76
CA SER A 13 4.70 -23.27 2.64
C SER A 13 5.59 -22.12 2.12
N ASP A 14 6.91 -22.27 2.22
CA ASP A 14 7.87 -21.30 1.68
C ASP A 14 7.69 -21.07 0.17
N ILE A 15 7.28 -22.12 -0.54
CA ILE A 15 6.97 -22.03 -1.97
C ILE A 15 5.80 -21.09 -2.20
N ASP A 16 4.75 -21.18 -1.38
CA ASP A 16 3.57 -20.31 -1.50
C ASP A 16 3.95 -18.85 -1.27
N LEU A 17 4.76 -18.57 -0.27
CA LEU A 17 5.26 -17.22 0.00
C LEU A 17 6.05 -16.64 -1.17
N ARG A 18 6.91 -17.47 -1.81
CA ARG A 18 7.65 -17.07 -2.99
C ARG A 18 6.73 -16.77 -4.17
N LEU A 19 5.77 -17.65 -4.43
CA LEU A 19 4.80 -17.48 -5.51
C LEU A 19 3.90 -16.24 -5.29
N LEU A 20 3.47 -16.00 -4.06
CA LEU A 20 2.71 -14.79 -3.70
C LEU A 20 3.52 -13.50 -3.91
N ARG A 21 4.84 -13.51 -3.65
CA ARG A 21 5.71 -12.36 -3.98
C ARG A 21 5.75 -12.09 -5.48
N VAL A 22 5.87 -13.13 -6.29
CA VAL A 22 5.83 -12.97 -7.76
C VAL A 22 4.49 -12.42 -8.20
N PHE A 23 3.39 -12.95 -7.69
CA PHE A 23 2.04 -12.44 -7.97
C PHE A 23 1.91 -10.97 -7.61
N ARG A 24 2.33 -10.57 -6.40
CA ARG A 24 2.33 -9.17 -5.97
C ARG A 24 3.10 -8.30 -6.95
N THR A 25 4.32 -8.68 -7.32
CA THR A 25 5.14 -7.89 -8.25
C THR A 25 4.49 -7.77 -9.63
N VAL A 26 3.88 -8.84 -10.14
CA VAL A 26 3.16 -8.79 -11.44
C VAL A 26 1.99 -7.81 -11.39
N VAL A 27 1.25 -7.78 -10.27
CA VAL A 27 0.14 -6.83 -10.06
C VAL A 27 0.64 -5.39 -9.99
N GLU A 28 1.67 -5.13 -9.16
CA GLU A 28 2.25 -3.80 -8.96
C GLU A 28 2.88 -3.23 -10.24
N CYS A 29 3.45 -4.11 -11.07
CA CYS A 29 3.99 -3.74 -12.39
C CYS A 29 2.93 -3.59 -13.50
N GLY A 30 1.65 -3.90 -13.22
CA GLY A 30 0.59 -3.87 -14.22
C GLY A 30 0.72 -4.95 -15.29
N GLY A 31 1.56 -5.98 -15.09
CA GLY A 31 1.71 -7.09 -16.01
C GLY A 31 3.07 -7.79 -16.01
N PHE A 32 3.11 -8.86 -16.80
CA PHE A 32 4.25 -9.78 -16.84
C PHE A 32 5.53 -9.17 -17.42
N SER A 33 5.40 -8.33 -18.44
CA SER A 33 6.56 -7.79 -19.16
C SER A 33 7.37 -6.81 -18.32
N VAL A 34 6.72 -5.95 -17.54
CA VAL A 34 7.40 -5.02 -16.64
C VAL A 34 7.98 -5.76 -15.45
N ALA A 35 7.27 -6.79 -14.95
CA ALA A 35 7.73 -7.62 -13.84
C ALA A 35 9.02 -8.41 -14.14
N GLU A 36 9.34 -8.71 -15.42
CA GLU A 36 10.62 -9.35 -15.80
C GLU A 36 11.84 -8.57 -15.30
N SER A 37 11.82 -7.26 -15.52
CA SER A 37 12.93 -6.39 -15.12
C SER A 37 13.08 -6.29 -13.60
N VAL A 38 11.95 -6.29 -12.89
CA VAL A 38 11.93 -6.17 -11.42
C VAL A 38 12.33 -7.48 -10.74
N LEU A 39 11.86 -8.62 -11.28
CA LEU A 39 12.12 -9.94 -10.70
C LEU A 39 13.45 -10.55 -11.16
N GLY A 40 14.05 -10.05 -12.26
CA GLY A 40 15.27 -10.61 -12.83
C GLY A 40 15.09 -12.02 -13.42
N ILE A 41 13.86 -12.43 -13.76
CA ILE A 41 13.54 -13.73 -14.34
C ILE A 41 12.68 -13.56 -15.59
N GLY A 42 12.84 -14.47 -16.56
CA GLY A 42 12.13 -14.36 -17.84
C GLY A 42 10.62 -14.56 -17.70
N ARG A 43 9.86 -13.98 -18.63
CA ARG A 43 8.39 -14.00 -18.67
C ARG A 43 7.78 -15.41 -18.61
N SER A 44 8.45 -16.40 -19.23
CA SER A 44 8.01 -17.80 -19.18
C SER A 44 8.06 -18.36 -17.76
N ALA A 45 9.12 -18.04 -17.01
CA ALA A 45 9.27 -18.44 -15.61
C ALA A 45 8.23 -17.77 -14.72
N ILE A 46 7.98 -16.47 -14.91
CA ILE A 46 6.91 -15.74 -14.20
C ILE A 46 5.55 -16.39 -14.51
N SER A 47 5.28 -16.68 -15.78
CA SER A 47 4.03 -17.32 -16.22
C SER A 47 3.83 -18.69 -15.60
N GLN A 48 4.91 -19.49 -15.48
CA GLN A 48 4.86 -20.78 -14.82
C GLN A 48 4.57 -20.63 -13.32
N GLN A 49 5.29 -19.75 -12.64
CA GLN A 49 5.10 -19.50 -11.20
C GLN A 49 3.68 -19.00 -10.89
N MET A 50 3.11 -18.15 -11.75
CA MET A 50 1.73 -17.72 -11.63
C MET A 50 0.74 -18.89 -11.82
N SER A 51 1.00 -19.78 -12.78
CA SER A 51 0.16 -20.98 -13.00
C SER A 51 0.26 -21.95 -11.82
N ASP A 52 1.45 -22.11 -11.24
CA ASP A 52 1.66 -22.94 -10.06
C ASP A 52 0.90 -22.40 -8.85
N LEU A 53 0.91 -21.07 -8.63
CA LEU A 53 0.13 -20.43 -7.59
C LEU A 53 -1.37 -20.66 -7.79
N GLU A 54 -1.89 -20.37 -8.98
CA GLU A 54 -3.29 -20.57 -9.33
C GLU A 54 -3.73 -22.04 -9.12
N GLN A 55 -2.87 -22.99 -9.48
CA GLN A 55 -3.13 -24.41 -9.28
C GLN A 55 -3.17 -24.80 -7.80
N ARG A 56 -2.24 -24.28 -6.99
CA ARG A 56 -2.17 -24.55 -5.55
C ARG A 56 -3.35 -23.96 -4.80
N LEU A 57 -3.79 -22.77 -5.17
CA LEU A 57 -4.95 -22.10 -4.58
C LEU A 57 -6.28 -22.64 -5.13
N GLY A 58 -6.28 -23.32 -6.28
CA GLY A 58 -7.48 -23.75 -6.97
C GLY A 58 -8.29 -22.58 -7.57
N LEU A 59 -7.67 -21.40 -7.69
CA LEU A 59 -8.29 -20.15 -8.11
C LEU A 59 -7.61 -19.62 -9.37
N ARG A 60 -8.35 -18.81 -10.14
CA ARG A 60 -7.79 -18.01 -11.21
C ARG A 60 -7.58 -16.59 -10.71
N LEU A 61 -6.32 -16.15 -10.67
CA LEU A 61 -5.95 -14.83 -10.14
C LEU A 61 -5.87 -13.76 -11.22
N CYS A 62 -5.52 -14.16 -12.44
CA CYS A 62 -5.33 -13.24 -13.55
C CYS A 62 -5.99 -13.71 -14.83
N GLN A 63 -6.53 -12.76 -15.59
CA GLN A 63 -6.91 -12.94 -16.97
C GLN A 63 -5.75 -12.54 -17.87
N ARG A 64 -5.45 -13.40 -18.85
CA ARG A 64 -4.42 -13.18 -19.86
C ARG A 64 -5.12 -13.11 -21.21
N GLY A 65 -5.03 -12.03 -21.92
CA GLY A 65 -5.67 -11.87 -23.21
C GLY A 65 -5.08 -10.74 -24.04
N ARG A 66 -5.64 -10.53 -25.25
CA ARG A 66 -5.25 -9.42 -26.12
C ARG A 66 -5.49 -8.04 -25.51
N ALA A 67 -6.36 -7.94 -24.50
CA ALA A 67 -6.65 -6.71 -23.75
C ALA A 67 -5.65 -6.39 -22.65
N GLY A 68 -4.59 -7.22 -22.47
CA GLY A 68 -3.56 -6.99 -21.44
C GLY A 68 -3.75 -7.83 -20.18
N PHE A 69 -3.13 -7.37 -19.09
CA PHE A 69 -3.20 -7.97 -17.76
C PHE A 69 -4.39 -7.40 -16.98
N ALA A 70 -5.20 -8.26 -16.40
CA ALA A 70 -6.25 -7.87 -15.47
C ALA A 70 -6.36 -8.91 -14.33
N MET A 71 -6.55 -8.45 -13.11
CA MET A 71 -6.89 -9.33 -11.99
C MET A 71 -8.34 -9.79 -12.08
N THR A 72 -8.60 -11.03 -11.63
CA THR A 72 -9.95 -11.51 -11.35
C THR A 72 -10.45 -10.95 -10.01
N GLU A 73 -11.70 -11.21 -9.64
CA GLU A 73 -12.24 -10.94 -8.31
C GLU A 73 -11.44 -11.70 -7.25
N ASP A 74 -11.33 -13.04 -7.42
CA ASP A 74 -10.50 -13.89 -6.54
C ASP A 74 -9.05 -13.38 -6.46
N GLY A 75 -8.50 -12.89 -7.59
CA GLY A 75 -7.16 -12.30 -7.65
C GLY A 75 -7.03 -11.06 -6.76
N ARG A 76 -8.04 -10.19 -6.71
CA ARG A 76 -8.04 -9.02 -5.84
C ARG A 76 -8.06 -9.42 -4.36
N GLU A 77 -8.91 -10.39 -3.99
CA GLU A 77 -8.99 -10.88 -2.62
C GLU A 77 -7.67 -11.54 -2.17
N VAL A 78 -7.10 -12.40 -3.00
CA VAL A 78 -5.80 -13.03 -2.72
C VAL A 78 -4.68 -12.01 -2.64
N TYR A 79 -4.70 -10.98 -3.48
CA TYR A 79 -3.72 -9.88 -3.44
C TYR A 79 -3.79 -9.13 -2.11
N GLN A 80 -4.98 -8.75 -1.65
CA GLN A 80 -5.18 -8.08 -0.36
C GLN A 80 -4.71 -8.97 0.81
N ALA A 81 -5.09 -10.25 0.82
CA ALA A 81 -4.62 -11.19 1.82
C ALA A 81 -3.09 -11.34 1.81
N ALA A 82 -2.46 -11.37 0.63
CA ALA A 82 -1.01 -11.44 0.51
C ALA A 82 -0.31 -10.18 1.05
N LEU A 83 -0.87 -8.98 0.83
CA LEU A 83 -0.33 -7.74 1.40
C LEU A 83 -0.34 -7.77 2.93
N GLN A 84 -1.46 -8.20 3.53
CA GLN A 84 -1.58 -8.34 4.98
C GLN A 84 -0.57 -9.34 5.54
N LEU A 85 -0.40 -10.49 4.87
CA LEU A 85 0.57 -11.50 5.26
C LEU A 85 2.01 -10.95 5.24
N PHE A 86 2.40 -10.27 4.16
CA PHE A 86 3.74 -9.69 4.07
C PHE A 86 3.96 -8.57 5.09
N SER A 87 2.95 -7.76 5.36
CA SER A 87 3.00 -6.77 6.44
C SER A 87 3.21 -7.42 7.81
N ALA A 88 2.50 -8.50 8.11
CA ALA A 88 2.68 -9.23 9.36
C ALA A 88 4.10 -9.84 9.48
N VAL A 89 4.67 -10.35 8.39
CA VAL A 89 6.05 -10.84 8.35
C VAL A 89 7.06 -9.72 8.62
N GLU A 90 6.87 -8.54 8.04
CA GLU A 90 7.76 -7.40 8.28
C GLU A 90 7.61 -6.84 9.70
N ASN A 91 6.40 -6.81 10.24
CA ASN A 91 6.16 -6.44 11.65
C ASN A 91 6.89 -7.40 12.60
N PHE A 92 6.79 -8.71 12.37
CA PHE A 92 7.54 -9.70 13.15
C PHE A 92 9.04 -9.47 13.08
N ARG A 93 9.60 -9.21 11.89
CA ARG A 93 11.02 -8.87 11.72
C ARG A 93 11.41 -7.62 12.50
N THR A 94 10.55 -6.61 12.48
CA THR A 94 10.77 -5.35 13.21
C THR A 94 10.76 -5.57 14.72
N GLU A 95 9.83 -6.36 15.24
CA GLU A 95 9.77 -6.71 16.66
C GLU A 95 11.03 -7.48 17.10
N VAL A 96 11.43 -8.51 16.34
CA VAL A 96 12.64 -9.28 16.64
C VAL A 96 13.90 -8.42 16.58
N ASN A 97 14.00 -7.53 15.58
CA ASN A 97 15.11 -6.59 15.50
C ASN A 97 15.12 -5.57 16.64
N GLY A 98 13.94 -5.17 17.11
CA GLY A 98 13.78 -4.30 18.29
C GLY A 98 14.36 -4.90 19.57
N LEU A 99 14.26 -6.24 19.72
CA LEU A 99 14.89 -6.95 20.85
C LEU A 99 16.43 -6.84 20.87
N HIS A 100 17.04 -6.62 19.72
CA HIS A 100 18.50 -6.42 19.60
C HIS A 100 18.93 -4.95 19.73
N GLN A 101 18.05 -4.04 20.16
CA GLN A 101 18.30 -2.60 20.31
C GLN A 101 18.76 -1.87 19.03
N HIS A 102 18.66 -2.50 17.87
CA HIS A 102 19.02 -1.91 16.59
C HIS A 102 17.78 -1.75 15.71
N LEU A 103 17.33 -0.52 15.53
CA LEU A 103 16.27 -0.20 14.58
C LEU A 103 16.77 -0.45 13.16
N ARG A 104 16.18 -1.42 12.48
CA ARG A 104 16.48 -1.81 11.08
C ARG A 104 15.19 -2.13 10.33
N GLY A 105 15.21 -2.01 9.02
CA GLY A 105 14.08 -2.36 8.16
C GLY A 105 13.63 -1.19 7.31
N GLU A 106 12.41 -1.26 6.79
CA GLU A 106 11.82 -0.24 5.93
C GLU A 106 10.66 0.45 6.65
N LEU A 107 10.61 1.77 6.52
CA LEU A 107 9.48 2.59 6.97
C LEU A 107 8.86 3.28 5.75
N ASN A 108 7.68 2.81 5.36
CA ASN A 108 6.91 3.34 4.25
C ASN A 108 5.88 4.34 4.78
N ILE A 109 5.98 5.59 4.35
CA ILE A 109 5.12 6.69 4.80
C ILE A 109 4.36 7.25 3.61
N GLY A 110 3.03 7.38 3.76
CA GLY A 110 2.20 8.12 2.82
C GLY A 110 1.93 9.53 3.31
N LEU A 111 2.12 10.52 2.46
CA LEU A 111 1.81 11.92 2.75
C LEU A 111 0.83 12.47 1.71
N THR A 112 -0.02 13.39 2.12
CA THR A 112 -0.79 14.20 1.18
C THR A 112 0.06 15.37 0.69
N ASP A 113 -0.05 15.70 -0.60
CA ASP A 113 0.85 16.58 -1.33
C ASP A 113 1.07 17.97 -0.69
N ASN A 114 0.02 18.61 -0.22
CA ASN A 114 0.09 19.96 0.37
C ASN A 114 0.64 20.01 1.80
N LEU A 115 0.81 18.87 2.47
CA LEU A 115 1.28 18.84 3.86
C LEU A 115 2.78 19.17 3.98
N VAL A 116 3.58 18.90 2.95
CA VAL A 116 5.06 19.08 2.98
C VAL A 116 5.47 20.54 3.15
N THR A 117 4.62 21.48 2.71
CA THR A 117 4.90 22.93 2.77
C THR A 117 4.32 23.62 4.02
N MET A 118 3.62 22.89 4.87
CA MET A 118 2.96 23.45 6.05
C MET A 118 3.98 23.77 7.17
N PRO A 119 3.95 25.01 7.73
CA PRO A 119 4.91 25.43 8.74
C PRO A 119 4.89 24.59 10.04
N HIS A 120 3.76 23.99 10.37
CA HIS A 120 3.57 23.19 11.58
C HIS A 120 3.85 21.70 11.39
N MET A 121 4.17 21.27 10.16
CA MET A 121 4.48 19.89 9.86
C MET A 121 5.87 19.52 10.34
N ARG A 122 5.94 18.77 11.44
CA ARG A 122 7.20 18.33 12.05
C ARG A 122 7.62 16.91 11.65
N VAL A 123 7.09 16.40 10.54
CA VAL A 123 7.45 15.07 10.06
C VAL A 123 8.93 14.99 9.72
N THR A 124 9.49 16.01 9.10
CA THR A 124 10.93 16.07 8.79
C THR A 124 11.81 15.96 10.04
N ASP A 125 11.45 16.67 11.10
CA ASP A 125 12.16 16.62 12.38
C ASP A 125 12.06 15.22 13.02
N ALA A 126 10.87 14.60 12.95
CA ALA A 126 10.64 13.24 13.45
C ALA A 126 11.48 12.22 12.69
N LEU A 127 11.55 12.34 11.36
CA LEU A 127 12.39 11.48 10.52
C LEU A 127 13.89 11.67 10.79
N ALA A 128 14.35 12.88 11.01
CA ALA A 128 15.73 13.15 11.38
C ALA A 128 16.09 12.48 12.73
N ARG A 129 15.20 12.57 13.73
CA ARG A 129 15.38 11.88 15.03
C ARG A 129 15.36 10.36 14.87
N LEU A 130 14.48 9.84 14.03
CA LEU A 130 14.43 8.41 13.73
C LEU A 130 15.75 7.94 13.12
N LYS A 131 16.27 8.67 12.13
CA LYS A 131 17.56 8.34 11.49
C LYS A 131 18.75 8.39 12.44
N THR A 132 18.70 9.28 13.45
CA THR A 132 19.73 9.32 14.49
C THR A 132 19.71 8.06 15.37
N ARG A 133 18.52 7.52 15.67
CA ARG A 133 18.34 6.31 16.50
C ARG A 133 18.45 5.01 15.72
N GLY A 134 18.13 5.04 14.43
CA GLY A 134 18.13 3.89 13.54
C GLY A 134 18.74 4.26 12.18
N PRO A 135 20.06 4.40 12.07
CA PRO A 135 20.73 4.77 10.81
C PRO A 135 20.44 3.75 9.70
N ASP A 136 20.22 2.49 10.07
CA ASP A 136 19.94 1.39 9.13
C ASP A 136 18.46 1.29 8.70
N VAL A 137 17.59 2.16 9.20
CA VAL A 137 16.18 2.22 8.75
C VAL A 137 16.13 2.89 7.38
N ARG A 138 15.59 2.18 6.39
CA ARG A 138 15.29 2.74 5.08
C ARG A 138 13.92 3.42 5.14
N ILE A 139 13.86 4.70 4.84
CA ILE A 139 12.61 5.46 4.83
C ILE A 139 12.20 5.68 3.39
N GLN A 140 10.97 5.28 3.05
CA GLN A 140 10.33 5.56 1.77
C GLN A 140 9.13 6.48 2.01
N ILE A 141 9.07 7.57 1.26
CA ILE A 141 7.97 8.53 1.34
C ILE A 141 7.28 8.56 -0.01
N SER A 142 5.97 8.36 -0.02
CA SER A 142 5.11 8.50 -1.19
C SER A 142 4.07 9.60 -0.98
N MET A 143 3.74 10.32 -2.04
CA MET A 143 2.69 11.32 -2.03
C MET A 143 1.47 10.79 -2.77
N SER A 144 0.29 10.90 -2.15
CA SER A 144 -0.97 10.39 -2.69
C SER A 144 -2.16 11.13 -2.11
N ALA A 145 -3.32 11.00 -2.72
CA ALA A 145 -4.57 11.52 -2.18
C ALA A 145 -4.92 10.86 -0.82
N PRO A 146 -5.61 11.54 0.10
CA PRO A 146 -5.89 11.06 1.46
C PRO A 146 -6.44 9.63 1.50
N GLY A 147 -7.49 9.32 0.71
CA GLY A 147 -8.08 7.98 0.68
C GLY A 147 -7.13 6.88 0.17
N GLN A 148 -6.17 7.22 -0.71
CA GLN A 148 -5.15 6.27 -1.16
C GLN A 148 -4.10 6.01 -0.08
N VAL A 149 -3.79 7.03 0.73
CA VAL A 149 -2.91 6.87 1.90
C VAL A 149 -3.57 5.99 2.95
N GLU A 150 -4.84 6.24 3.29
CA GLU A 150 -5.61 5.41 4.22
C GLU A 150 -5.68 3.95 3.76
N GLN A 151 -6.04 3.74 2.50
CA GLN A 151 -6.07 2.39 1.91
C GLN A 151 -4.68 1.73 1.93
N GLY A 152 -3.62 2.50 1.66
CA GLY A 152 -2.25 2.00 1.72
C GLY A 152 -1.84 1.53 3.11
N VAL A 153 -2.33 2.19 4.17
CA VAL A 153 -2.09 1.76 5.57
C VAL A 153 -2.93 0.52 5.89
N LEU A 154 -4.19 0.47 5.49
CA LEU A 154 -5.05 -0.71 5.68
C LEU A 154 -4.48 -1.96 4.99
N ASP A 155 -3.95 -1.80 3.78
CA ASP A 155 -3.37 -2.89 2.99
C ASP A 155 -1.96 -3.28 3.48
N GLY A 156 -1.38 -2.55 4.44
CA GLY A 156 -0.03 -2.78 4.93
C GLY A 156 1.09 -2.39 3.94
N ARG A 157 0.77 -1.68 2.85
CA ARG A 157 1.76 -1.09 1.93
C ARG A 157 2.46 0.10 2.54
N LEU A 158 1.74 0.86 3.34
CA LEU A 158 2.25 1.96 4.15
C LEU A 158 2.17 1.57 5.63
N HIS A 159 3.18 1.97 6.39
CA HIS A 159 3.20 1.76 7.84
C HIS A 159 2.52 2.92 8.58
N VAL A 160 2.61 4.12 8.00
CA VAL A 160 2.05 5.36 8.55
C VAL A 160 1.55 6.23 7.40
N GLY A 161 0.41 6.88 7.62
CA GLY A 161 -0.13 7.92 6.74
C GLY A 161 -0.24 9.26 7.47
N VAL A 162 0.01 10.36 6.78
CA VAL A 162 -0.27 11.73 7.28
C VAL A 162 -1.19 12.39 6.27
N ILE A 163 -2.40 12.70 6.72
CA ILE A 163 -3.48 13.21 5.88
C ILE A 163 -4.27 14.30 6.60
N PRO A 164 -4.96 15.19 5.90
CA PRO A 164 -6.05 15.97 6.47
C PRO A 164 -7.20 15.03 6.85
N GLN A 165 -7.57 15.01 8.12
CA GLN A 165 -8.63 14.14 8.60
C GLN A 165 -9.99 14.80 8.35
N VAL A 166 -10.82 14.20 7.50
CA VAL A 166 -12.20 14.60 7.22
C VAL A 166 -13.21 13.61 7.83
N GLY A 167 -12.76 12.37 8.04
CA GLY A 167 -13.54 11.27 8.62
C GLY A 167 -12.63 10.26 9.27
N ALA A 168 -13.17 9.11 9.67
CA ALA A 168 -12.41 8.00 10.20
C ALA A 168 -12.79 6.71 9.47
N LEU A 169 -11.82 6.05 8.88
CA LEU A 169 -12.01 4.77 8.22
C LEU A 169 -11.86 3.64 9.25
N SER A 170 -12.77 2.68 9.23
CA SER A 170 -12.71 1.52 10.14
C SER A 170 -11.42 0.71 9.90
N GLY A 171 -10.76 0.30 10.97
CA GLY A 171 -9.51 -0.46 10.92
C GLY A 171 -8.25 0.40 10.96
N LEU A 172 -8.37 1.73 11.05
CA LEU A 172 -7.26 2.66 11.25
C LEU A 172 -7.37 3.35 12.60
N GLU A 173 -6.23 3.60 13.23
CA GLU A 173 -6.08 4.47 14.38
C GLU A 173 -5.55 5.84 13.94
N TYR A 174 -6.18 6.92 14.40
CA TYR A 174 -5.85 8.29 14.03
C TYR A 174 -5.30 9.05 15.23
N GLN A 175 -4.11 9.63 15.06
CA GLN A 175 -3.46 10.48 16.04
C GLN A 175 -3.42 11.92 15.50
N PRO A 176 -4.09 12.89 16.14
CA PRO A 176 -4.03 14.29 15.69
C PRO A 176 -2.61 14.85 15.87
N LEU A 177 -2.10 15.50 14.83
CA LEU A 177 -0.78 16.16 14.84
C LEU A 177 -0.92 17.66 15.06
N TYR A 178 -1.81 18.32 14.32
CA TYR A 178 -2.13 19.75 14.41
C TYR A 178 -3.48 20.03 13.74
N SER A 179 -3.98 21.23 13.91
CA SER A 179 -5.17 21.72 13.21
C SER A 179 -4.79 22.87 12.31
N GLU A 180 -5.42 22.94 11.15
CA GLU A 180 -5.26 24.02 10.19
C GLU A 180 -6.63 24.60 9.80
N ARG A 181 -6.63 25.86 9.36
CA ARG A 181 -7.80 26.51 8.83
C ARG A 181 -7.77 26.42 7.31
N ALA A 182 -8.80 25.84 6.73
CA ALA A 182 -9.03 25.86 5.29
C ALA A 182 -9.94 27.02 4.92
N GLU A 183 -9.64 27.72 3.82
CA GLU A 183 -10.43 28.82 3.31
C GLU A 183 -10.74 28.57 1.83
N LEU A 184 -11.95 28.94 1.43
CA LEU A 184 -12.37 28.87 0.03
C LEU A 184 -12.08 30.20 -0.65
N TYR A 185 -11.40 30.15 -1.77
CA TYR A 185 -11.10 31.32 -2.60
C TYR A 185 -11.86 31.25 -3.92
N CYS A 186 -12.41 32.38 -4.35
CA CYS A 186 -12.98 32.53 -5.68
C CYS A 186 -12.57 33.86 -6.31
N ALA A 187 -12.61 33.91 -7.64
CA ALA A 187 -12.33 35.15 -8.38
C ALA A 187 -13.44 36.21 -8.12
N ALA A 188 -13.10 37.49 -8.20
CA ALA A 188 -14.03 38.60 -7.99
C ALA A 188 -15.25 38.57 -8.91
N GLY A 189 -15.17 37.96 -10.10
CA GLY A 189 -16.28 37.76 -11.02
C GLY A 189 -17.09 36.46 -10.78
N HIS A 190 -16.77 35.67 -9.77
CA HIS A 190 -17.48 34.43 -9.50
C HIS A 190 -18.78 34.68 -8.73
N PRO A 191 -19.87 33.96 -9.02
CA PRO A 191 -21.18 34.18 -8.33
C PRO A 191 -21.10 34.06 -6.80
N LEU A 192 -20.16 33.32 -6.26
CA LEU A 192 -19.97 33.16 -4.80
C LEU A 192 -19.18 34.30 -4.17
N PHE A 193 -18.57 35.22 -4.93
CA PHE A 193 -17.69 36.25 -4.37
C PHE A 193 -18.43 37.27 -3.47
N ALA A 194 -19.69 37.50 -3.72
CA ALA A 194 -20.52 38.44 -2.96
C ALA A 194 -21.42 37.77 -1.91
N LEU A 195 -21.28 36.46 -1.71
CA LEU A 195 -22.05 35.72 -0.71
C LEU A 195 -21.37 35.80 0.65
N GLU A 196 -22.18 36.04 1.69
CA GLU A 196 -21.72 35.92 3.08
C GLU A 196 -21.42 34.46 3.41
N ASP A 197 -20.43 34.20 4.29
CA ASP A 197 -19.97 32.86 4.70
C ASP A 197 -21.11 31.95 5.18
N SER A 198 -22.17 32.51 5.76
CA SER A 198 -23.35 31.78 6.24
C SER A 198 -24.20 31.12 5.13
N LYS A 199 -23.95 31.44 3.86
CA LYS A 199 -24.67 30.90 2.69
C LYS A 199 -23.85 29.86 1.90
N LEU A 200 -22.66 29.50 2.40
CA LEU A 200 -21.76 28.53 1.79
C LEU A 200 -21.89 27.14 2.41
N THR A 201 -22.81 26.91 3.32
CA THR A 201 -23.11 25.61 3.97
C THR A 201 -24.17 24.81 3.22
#